data_59da7308a74b82668da43fea7e2c3abf
#
_entry.id   59da7308a74b82668da43fea7e2c3abf
#
_cell.length_a   1.000
_cell.length_b   1.000
_cell.length_c   1.000
_cell.angle_alpha   90.00
_cell.angle_beta   90.00
_cell.angle_gamma   90.00
#
_symmetry.space_group_name_H-M   'P 1'
#
loop_
_entity.id
_entity.type
_entity.pdbx_description
1 polymer ?
#
loop_
_entity_poly.entity_id
_entity_poly.type
_entity_poly.pdbx_seq_one_letter_code
_entity_poly.pdbx_strand_id
1 'polypeptide(L)'
;MRKRAAKKRPLLPDPKFNDQLVTRFVNNLMWDGKKSTAFKVFYDAMEIVEAKKNNDEKPSLEVWKDALTNVMPHVEVRSRRVGGATFQIPMQIRPDRKVSMAMKWMILYARKRNEKSMAGKLASEILAAAKEEGAAVKKRMDTHKMAEANKAFSHFRF
;
A
#
# COMPACT_ATOMS: atom_id res chain seq x y z
N MET A 1 -19.56 -14.07 -18.39
CA MET A 1 -18.24 -13.38 -18.44
C MET A 1 -18.43 -11.91 -18.76
N ARG A 2 -17.68 -11.00 -18.13
CA ARG A 2 -17.76 -9.56 -18.40
C ARG A 2 -17.16 -9.26 -19.78
N LYS A 3 -17.93 -8.78 -20.72
CA LYS A 3 -17.48 -8.50 -22.10
C LYS A 3 -16.59 -7.25 -22.19
N ARG A 4 -16.76 -6.27 -21.26
CA ARG A 4 -15.97 -5.03 -21.18
C ARG A 4 -15.59 -4.69 -19.74
N ALA A 5 -14.43 -4.07 -19.55
CA ALA A 5 -14.04 -3.51 -18.26
C ALA A 5 -14.97 -2.34 -17.88
N ALA A 6 -15.23 -2.17 -16.58
CA ALA A 6 -15.99 -1.02 -16.09
C ALA A 6 -15.22 0.28 -16.37
N LYS A 7 -15.94 1.35 -16.76
CA LYS A 7 -15.34 2.69 -16.88
C LYS A 7 -14.76 3.12 -15.53
N LYS A 8 -13.53 3.61 -15.53
CA LYS A 8 -12.92 4.20 -14.33
C LYS A 8 -13.64 5.51 -14.01
N ARG A 9 -14.13 5.64 -12.78
CA ARG A 9 -14.73 6.91 -12.32
C ARG A 9 -13.62 7.94 -12.08
N PRO A 10 -13.83 9.23 -12.40
CA PRO A 10 -12.89 10.28 -12.04
C PRO A 10 -12.76 10.36 -10.52
N LEU A 11 -11.55 10.49 -10.05
CA LEU A 11 -11.23 10.65 -8.62
C LEU A 11 -10.93 12.12 -8.38
N LEU A 12 -11.74 12.76 -7.54
CA LEU A 12 -11.49 14.14 -7.12
C LEU A 12 -10.28 14.19 -6.18
N PRO A 13 -9.44 15.23 -6.31
CA PRO A 13 -8.30 15.41 -5.40
C PRO A 13 -8.79 15.69 -3.97
N ASP A 14 -7.88 15.51 -3.02
CA ASP A 14 -8.11 15.79 -1.61
C ASP A 14 -8.20 17.31 -1.33
N PRO A 15 -9.12 17.78 -0.46
CA PRO A 15 -9.27 19.21 -0.18
C PRO A 15 -8.06 19.86 0.47
N LYS A 16 -7.31 19.14 1.35
CA LYS A 16 -6.18 19.69 2.12
C LYS A 16 -4.88 19.70 1.32
N PHE A 17 -4.57 18.59 0.64
CA PHE A 17 -3.31 18.38 -0.08
C PHE A 17 -3.44 18.47 -1.60
N ASN A 18 -4.65 18.59 -2.13
CA ASN A 18 -4.97 18.62 -3.56
C ASN A 18 -4.36 17.44 -4.35
N ASP A 19 -4.32 16.25 -3.74
CA ASP A 19 -3.71 15.05 -4.29
C ASP A 19 -4.72 13.88 -4.44
N GLN A 20 -4.82 13.33 -5.64
CA GLN A 20 -5.70 12.20 -5.94
C GLN A 20 -5.24 10.90 -5.24
N LEU A 21 -3.94 10.77 -4.96
CA LEU A 21 -3.38 9.60 -4.29
C LEU A 21 -3.88 9.53 -2.84
N VAL A 22 -3.98 10.68 -2.17
CA VAL A 22 -4.55 10.81 -0.82
C VAL A 22 -6.01 10.36 -0.81
N THR A 23 -6.83 10.87 -1.74
CA THR A 23 -8.24 10.43 -1.85
C THR A 23 -8.35 8.92 -2.08
N ARG A 24 -7.48 8.36 -2.92
CA ARG A 24 -7.43 6.92 -3.17
C ARG A 24 -7.05 6.13 -1.91
N PHE A 25 -6.10 6.63 -1.12
CA PHE A 25 -5.71 6.03 0.16
C PHE A 25 -6.83 6.08 1.18
N VAL A 26 -7.48 7.23 1.36
CA VAL A 26 -8.61 7.42 2.27
C VAL A 26 -9.79 6.50 1.89
N ASN A 27 -10.06 6.32 0.60
CA ASN A 27 -11.08 5.38 0.14
C ASN A 27 -10.75 3.90 0.50
N ASN A 28 -9.46 3.53 0.58
CA ASN A 28 -9.04 2.21 1.05
C ASN A 28 -9.04 2.11 2.59
N LEU A 29 -8.81 3.21 3.29
CA LEU A 29 -8.84 3.30 4.75
C LEU A 29 -10.27 3.25 5.30
N MET A 30 -11.22 3.78 4.56
CA MET A 30 -12.62 3.91 4.94
C MET A 30 -13.28 2.55 5.23
N TRP A 31 -14.10 2.50 6.29
CA TRP A 31 -15.01 1.41 6.64
C TRP A 31 -16.45 1.92 6.72
N ASP A 32 -17.41 1.10 6.38
CA ASP A 32 -18.85 1.36 6.49
C ASP A 32 -19.31 2.66 5.80
N GLY A 33 -18.59 3.10 4.78
CA GLY A 33 -18.88 4.36 4.09
C GLY A 33 -18.54 5.64 4.88
N LYS A 34 -17.90 5.53 6.05
CA LYS A 34 -17.56 6.67 6.93
C LYS A 34 -16.36 7.46 6.40
N LYS A 35 -16.55 8.17 5.29
CA LYS A 35 -15.47 8.84 4.57
C LYS A 35 -14.88 10.02 5.34
N SER A 36 -15.71 10.83 6.00
CA SER A 36 -15.26 11.98 6.81
C SER A 36 -14.34 11.54 7.96
N THR A 37 -14.70 10.46 8.64
CA THR A 37 -13.87 9.85 9.70
C THR A 37 -12.53 9.36 9.15
N ALA A 38 -12.53 8.74 7.96
CA ALA A 38 -11.29 8.27 7.33
C ALA A 38 -10.37 9.43 6.92
N PHE A 39 -10.92 10.56 6.43
CA PHE A 39 -10.15 11.77 6.18
C PHE A 39 -9.53 12.32 7.46
N LYS A 40 -10.33 12.45 8.54
CA LYS A 40 -9.84 12.90 9.84
C LYS A 40 -8.68 12.05 10.33
N VAL A 41 -8.83 10.71 10.31
CA VAL A 41 -7.74 9.79 10.71
C VAL A 41 -6.48 10.00 9.88
N PHE A 42 -6.61 10.23 8.58
CA PHE A 42 -5.46 10.47 7.71
C PHE A 42 -4.79 11.82 8.03
N TYR A 43 -5.56 12.89 8.23
CA TYR A 43 -5.01 14.22 8.56
C TYR A 43 -4.33 14.22 9.92
N ASP A 44 -4.97 13.65 10.93
CA ASP A 44 -4.38 13.48 12.28
C ASP A 44 -3.07 12.67 12.21
N ALA A 45 -3.02 11.64 11.36
CA ALA A 45 -1.79 10.86 11.13
C ALA A 45 -0.69 11.71 10.47
N MET A 46 -1.02 12.56 9.49
CA MET A 46 -0.05 13.45 8.86
C MET A 46 0.49 14.50 9.82
N GLU A 47 -0.33 15.03 10.74
CA GLU A 47 0.10 15.93 11.80
C GLU A 47 1.07 15.26 12.78
N ILE A 48 0.81 14.01 13.14
CA ILE A 48 1.73 13.21 13.97
C ILE A 48 3.05 12.93 13.23
N VAL A 49 3.01 12.65 11.93
CA VAL A 49 4.21 12.47 11.11
C VAL A 49 5.01 13.76 11.06
N GLU A 50 4.35 14.91 10.85
CA GLU A 50 4.98 16.22 10.82
C GLU A 50 5.68 16.56 12.15
N ALA A 51 5.04 16.22 13.28
CA ALA A 51 5.60 16.47 14.62
C ALA A 51 6.77 15.53 14.97
N LYS A 52 6.83 14.34 14.39
CA LYS A 52 7.85 13.31 14.71
C LYS A 52 8.98 13.21 13.68
N LYS A 53 8.86 13.86 12.54
CA LYS A 53 9.96 13.94 11.56
C LYS A 53 11.08 14.83 12.10
N ASN A 54 12.30 14.61 11.65
CA ASN A 54 13.42 15.51 11.93
C ASN A 54 13.21 16.85 11.20
N ASN A 55 13.68 17.96 11.76
CA ASN A 55 13.42 19.32 11.25
C ASN A 55 13.92 19.59 9.83
N ASP A 56 14.88 18.79 9.33
CA ASP A 56 15.47 18.91 7.98
C ASP A 56 14.80 18.01 6.94
N GLU A 57 13.73 17.29 7.31
CA GLU A 57 13.05 16.35 6.42
C GLU A 57 11.95 17.02 5.59
N LYS A 58 11.64 16.37 4.46
CA LYS A 58 10.58 16.72 3.52
C LYS A 58 9.22 16.93 4.20
N PRO A 59 8.25 17.63 3.58
CA PRO A 59 6.87 17.72 4.08
C PRO A 59 6.27 16.33 4.38
N SER A 60 5.38 16.23 5.37
CA SER A 60 4.75 14.96 5.77
C SER A 60 4.11 14.19 4.61
N LEU A 61 3.56 14.91 3.63
CA LEU A 61 2.99 14.31 2.42
C LEU A 61 4.06 13.58 1.57
N GLU A 62 5.25 14.14 1.43
CA GLU A 62 6.35 13.52 0.69
C GLU A 62 6.90 12.32 1.45
N VAL A 63 7.06 12.42 2.77
CA VAL A 63 7.45 11.29 3.63
C VAL A 63 6.46 10.13 3.47
N TRP A 64 5.17 10.41 3.40
CA TRP A 64 4.15 9.40 3.14
C TRP A 64 4.25 8.80 1.72
N LYS A 65 4.54 9.61 0.70
CA LYS A 65 4.76 9.12 -0.68
C LYS A 65 6.00 8.23 -0.78
N ASP A 66 7.08 8.61 -0.12
CA ASP A 66 8.31 7.82 -0.05
C ASP A 66 8.03 6.48 0.68
N ALA A 67 7.34 6.53 1.83
CA ALA A 67 6.90 5.34 2.54
C ALA A 67 6.04 4.41 1.67
N LEU A 68 5.10 4.98 0.90
CA LEU A 68 4.26 4.21 -0.01
C LEU A 68 5.10 3.56 -1.12
N THR A 69 6.08 4.28 -1.68
CA THR A 69 7.00 3.77 -2.70
C THR A 69 7.85 2.62 -2.15
N ASN A 70 8.35 2.75 -0.92
CA ASN A 70 9.12 1.70 -0.24
C ASN A 70 8.29 0.43 0.04
N VAL A 71 6.98 0.52 0.12
CA VAL A 71 6.10 -0.64 0.31
C VAL A 71 5.66 -1.26 -1.02
N MET A 72 5.83 -0.58 -2.17
CA MET A 72 5.37 -1.08 -3.48
C MET A 72 6.12 -2.34 -3.92
N PRO A 73 5.41 -3.46 -4.16
CA PRO A 73 6.03 -4.66 -4.72
C PRO A 73 6.20 -4.54 -6.24
N HIS A 74 7.31 -5.08 -6.76
CA HIS A 74 7.55 -5.16 -8.21
C HIS A 74 7.03 -6.46 -8.81
N VAL A 75 7.01 -7.53 -8.02
CA VAL A 75 6.59 -8.87 -8.43
C VAL A 75 5.60 -9.45 -7.42
N GLU A 76 4.67 -10.26 -7.91
CA GLU A 76 3.76 -11.07 -7.10
C GLU A 76 3.82 -12.53 -7.56
N VAL A 77 3.44 -13.44 -6.68
CA VAL A 77 3.33 -14.86 -7.02
C VAL A 77 1.86 -15.19 -7.22
N ARG A 78 1.54 -15.85 -8.32
CA ARG A 78 0.19 -16.34 -8.63
C ARG A 78 0.18 -17.84 -8.78
N SER A 79 -0.78 -18.46 -8.13
CA SER A 79 -1.00 -19.91 -8.26
C SER A 79 -1.63 -20.22 -9.61
N ARG A 80 -1.08 -21.21 -10.31
CA ARG A 80 -1.64 -21.75 -11.55
C ARG A 80 -1.58 -23.26 -11.54
N ARG A 81 -2.65 -23.91 -12.02
CA ARG A 81 -2.69 -25.35 -12.17
C ARG A 81 -2.20 -25.74 -13.56
N VAL A 82 -1.17 -26.57 -13.64
CA VAL A 82 -0.59 -27.10 -14.87
C VAL A 82 -0.43 -28.61 -14.72
N GLY A 83 -1.04 -29.40 -15.62
CA GLY A 83 -0.95 -30.86 -15.59
C GLY A 83 -1.42 -31.50 -14.27
N GLY A 84 -2.38 -30.89 -13.56
CA GLY A 84 -2.86 -31.40 -12.26
C GLY A 84 -2.10 -30.88 -11.03
N ALA A 85 -0.89 -30.38 -11.16
CA ALA A 85 -0.11 -29.77 -10.10
C ALA A 85 -0.33 -28.24 -10.03
N THR A 86 -0.28 -27.67 -8.82
CA THR A 86 -0.40 -26.21 -8.61
C THR A 86 0.99 -25.61 -8.44
N PHE A 87 1.34 -24.71 -9.35
CA PHE A 87 2.61 -23.99 -9.32
C PHE A 87 2.40 -22.52 -8.89
N GLN A 88 3.38 -22.00 -8.17
CA GLN A 88 3.47 -20.59 -7.79
C GLN A 88 4.32 -19.85 -8.82
N ILE A 89 3.69 -19.05 -9.69
CA ILE A 89 4.36 -18.40 -10.82
C ILE A 89 4.62 -16.94 -10.50
N PRO A 90 5.89 -16.48 -10.55
CA PRO A 90 6.21 -15.07 -10.36
C PRO A 90 5.78 -14.23 -11.56
N MET A 91 5.06 -13.13 -11.30
CA MET A 91 4.56 -12.23 -12.33
C MET A 91 4.86 -10.77 -11.97
N GLN A 92 5.20 -9.97 -12.99
CA GLN A 92 5.32 -8.51 -12.80
C GLN A 92 3.95 -7.90 -12.52
N ILE A 93 3.93 -6.90 -11.63
CA ILE A 93 2.70 -6.22 -11.22
C ILE A 93 2.50 -4.96 -12.06
N ARG A 94 1.27 -4.73 -12.53
CA ARG A 94 0.91 -3.48 -13.25
C ARG A 94 1.05 -2.28 -12.31
N PRO A 95 1.41 -1.07 -12.80
CA PRO A 95 1.61 0.13 -11.98
C PRO A 95 0.43 0.46 -11.05
N ASP A 96 -0.79 0.47 -11.58
CA ASP A 96 -2.01 0.73 -10.79
C ASP A 96 -2.21 -0.25 -9.63
N ARG A 97 -1.82 -1.52 -9.85
CA ARG A 97 -1.94 -2.59 -8.86
C ARG A 97 -0.85 -2.49 -7.79
N LYS A 98 0.38 -2.10 -8.15
CA LYS A 98 1.48 -1.85 -7.19
C LYS A 98 1.03 -0.87 -6.12
N VAL A 99 0.52 0.28 -6.55
CA VAL A 99 0.02 1.33 -5.65
C VAL A 99 -1.11 0.81 -4.76
N SER A 100 -2.09 0.09 -5.35
CA SER A 100 -3.21 -0.47 -4.58
C SER A 100 -2.75 -1.49 -3.53
N MET A 101 -1.76 -2.32 -3.85
CA MET A 101 -1.22 -3.30 -2.91
C MET A 101 -0.46 -2.62 -1.77
N ALA A 102 0.38 -1.63 -2.08
CA ALA A 102 1.11 -0.86 -1.09
C ALA A 102 0.16 -0.18 -0.09
N MET A 103 -0.88 0.50 -0.60
CA MET A 103 -1.90 1.14 0.25
C MET A 103 -2.58 0.14 1.18
N LYS A 104 -3.02 -1.01 0.64
CA LYS A 104 -3.69 -2.05 1.42
C LYS A 104 -2.76 -2.66 2.47
N TRP A 105 -1.50 -2.92 2.14
CA TRP A 105 -0.54 -3.45 3.10
C TRP A 105 -0.22 -2.45 4.20
N MET A 106 0.03 -1.20 3.86
CA MET A 106 0.25 -0.14 4.85
C MET A 106 -0.92 -0.03 5.83
N ILE A 107 -2.16 0.00 5.34
CA ILE A 107 -3.36 0.05 6.18
C ILE A 107 -3.51 -1.23 7.04
N LEU A 108 -3.30 -2.40 6.43
CA LEU A 108 -3.42 -3.68 7.13
C LEU A 108 -2.43 -3.80 8.30
N TYR A 109 -1.17 -3.43 8.07
CA TYR A 109 -0.14 -3.54 9.08
C TYR A 109 -0.21 -2.39 10.10
N ALA A 110 -0.63 -1.19 9.70
CA ALA A 110 -0.97 -0.13 10.64
C ALA A 110 -2.05 -0.60 11.64
N ARG A 111 -3.12 -1.23 11.18
CA ARG A 111 -4.20 -1.75 12.05
C ARG A 111 -3.70 -2.78 13.09
N LYS A 112 -2.64 -3.52 12.79
CA LYS A 112 -2.04 -4.53 13.69
C LYS A 112 -1.10 -3.95 14.75
N ARG A 113 -0.77 -2.66 14.67
CA ARG A 113 0.06 -1.99 15.67
C ARG A 113 -0.68 -1.81 17.01
N ASN A 114 0.08 -1.62 18.08
CA ASN A 114 -0.43 -1.55 19.46
C ASN A 114 -0.75 -0.14 19.96
N GLU A 115 -0.55 0.92 19.14
CA GLU A 115 -0.88 2.29 19.52
C GLU A 115 -2.39 2.45 19.79
N LYS A 116 -2.76 3.43 20.62
CA LYS A 116 -4.15 3.62 21.08
C LYS A 116 -5.10 4.07 19.96
N SER A 117 -4.65 4.98 19.07
CA SER A 117 -5.49 5.54 18.00
C SER A 117 -5.07 5.02 16.63
N MET A 118 -6.03 4.95 15.68
CA MET A 118 -5.72 4.57 14.30
C MET A 118 -4.80 5.59 13.61
N ALA A 119 -4.91 6.86 13.94
CA ALA A 119 -4.01 7.91 13.45
C ALA A 119 -2.56 7.66 13.93
N GLY A 120 -2.37 7.35 15.21
CA GLY A 120 -1.05 6.99 15.77
C GLY A 120 -0.49 5.73 15.11
N LYS A 121 -1.29 4.67 14.95
CA LYS A 121 -0.91 3.43 14.26
C LYS A 121 -0.43 3.69 12.83
N LEU A 122 -1.18 4.51 12.09
CA LEU A 122 -0.87 4.85 10.71
C LEU A 122 0.41 5.70 10.63
N ALA A 123 0.55 6.72 11.47
CA ALA A 123 1.73 7.57 11.52
C ALA A 123 3.01 6.76 11.81
N SER A 124 2.95 5.87 12.80
CA SER A 124 4.10 5.01 13.16
C SER A 124 4.48 4.03 12.04
N GLU A 125 3.49 3.48 11.29
CA GLU A 125 3.79 2.63 10.14
C GLU A 125 4.39 3.43 8.97
N ILE A 126 3.91 4.66 8.73
CA ILE A 126 4.44 5.56 7.70
C ILE A 126 5.90 5.91 8.00
N LEU A 127 6.21 6.32 9.23
CA LEU A 127 7.58 6.68 9.63
C LEU A 127 8.54 5.48 9.54
N ALA A 128 8.09 4.29 9.95
CA ALA A 128 8.88 3.07 9.79
C ALA A 128 9.10 2.73 8.31
N ALA A 129 8.05 2.79 7.49
CA ALA A 129 8.14 2.49 6.06
C ALA A 129 8.99 3.50 5.28
N ALA A 130 9.02 4.78 5.70
CA ALA A 130 9.90 5.79 5.12
C ALA A 130 11.39 5.44 5.32
N LYS A 131 11.73 4.81 6.46
CA LYS A 131 13.06 4.29 6.79
C LYS A 131 13.34 2.88 6.24
N GLU A 132 12.49 2.39 5.34
CA GLU A 132 12.52 1.01 4.82
C GLU A 132 12.35 -0.09 5.89
N GLU A 133 11.77 0.25 7.03
CA GLU A 133 11.48 -0.62 8.15
C GLU A 133 9.96 -0.89 8.23
N GLY A 134 9.56 -1.71 9.22
CA GLY A 134 8.15 -1.96 9.51
C GLY A 134 7.57 -3.18 8.80
N ALA A 135 6.37 -3.55 9.25
CA ALA A 135 5.73 -4.79 8.83
C ALA A 135 5.22 -4.76 7.38
N ALA A 136 4.85 -3.60 6.87
CA ALA A 136 4.43 -3.43 5.48
C ALA A 136 5.62 -3.63 4.51
N VAL A 137 6.79 -3.09 4.84
CA VAL A 137 8.02 -3.29 4.06
C VAL A 137 8.47 -4.75 4.15
N LYS A 138 8.42 -5.36 5.33
CA LYS A 138 8.71 -6.79 5.50
C LYS A 138 7.81 -7.64 4.59
N LYS A 139 6.52 -7.33 4.48
CA LYS A 139 5.61 -8.03 3.56
C LYS A 139 6.04 -7.92 2.11
N ARG A 140 6.52 -6.74 1.66
CA ARG A 140 7.11 -6.57 0.33
C ARG A 140 8.29 -7.51 0.15
N MET A 141 9.23 -7.50 1.11
CA MET A 141 10.45 -8.34 1.05
C MET A 141 10.11 -9.84 1.02
N ASP A 142 9.16 -10.28 1.84
CA ASP A 142 8.70 -11.69 1.86
C ASP A 142 8.07 -12.08 0.51
N THR A 143 7.29 -11.18 -0.10
CA THR A 143 6.70 -11.41 -1.42
C THR A 143 7.78 -11.52 -2.51
N HIS A 144 8.81 -10.67 -2.46
CA HIS A 144 9.94 -10.74 -3.39
C HIS A 144 10.76 -12.03 -3.20
N LYS A 145 11.04 -12.44 -1.95
CA LYS A 145 11.71 -13.72 -1.64
C LYS A 145 10.93 -14.92 -2.17
N MET A 146 9.61 -14.92 -1.99
CA MET A 146 8.76 -15.97 -2.55
C MET A 146 8.81 -16.01 -4.09
N ALA A 147 8.82 -14.86 -4.74
CA ALA A 147 8.93 -14.77 -6.18
C ALA A 147 10.30 -15.25 -6.69
N GLU A 148 11.36 -14.96 -5.98
CA GLU A 148 12.72 -15.39 -6.29
C GLU A 148 12.86 -16.92 -6.13
N ALA A 149 12.37 -17.48 -5.02
CA ALA A 149 12.39 -18.92 -4.78
C ALA A 149 11.62 -19.71 -5.87
N ASN A 150 10.58 -19.11 -6.46
CA ASN A 150 9.77 -19.72 -7.52
C ASN A 150 10.20 -19.29 -8.93
N LYS A 151 11.37 -18.65 -9.10
CA LYS A 151 11.86 -18.14 -10.38
C LYS A 151 11.96 -19.21 -11.47
N ALA A 152 12.27 -20.45 -11.10
CA ALA A 152 12.34 -21.60 -12.01
C ALA A 152 11.03 -21.83 -12.78
N PHE A 153 9.87 -21.49 -12.20
CA PHE A 153 8.55 -21.66 -12.82
C PHE A 153 8.09 -20.45 -13.66
N SER A 154 8.96 -19.47 -13.88
CA SER A 154 8.63 -18.26 -14.65
C SER A 154 8.26 -18.55 -16.12
N HIS A 155 8.74 -19.64 -16.70
CA HIS A 155 8.43 -20.08 -18.07
C HIS A 155 6.96 -20.52 -18.24
N PHE A 156 6.23 -20.84 -17.16
CA PHE A 156 4.78 -21.10 -17.19
C PHE A 156 3.93 -19.81 -17.22
N ARG A 157 4.56 -18.66 -17.38
CA ARG A 157 3.91 -17.36 -17.49
C ARG A 157 3.31 -17.17 -18.89
N PHE A 158 2.04 -16.73 -18.96
CA PHE A 158 1.33 -16.31 -20.19
C PHE A 158 0.83 -14.89 -20.05
#